data_5f18fbb1c21ada684cf1e2d993c832bb
#
_entry.id   5f18fbb1c21ada684cf1e2d993c832bb
#
_cell.length_a   1.000
_cell.length_b   1.000
_cell.length_c   1.000
_cell.angle_alpha   90.00
_cell.angle_beta   90.00
_cell.angle_gamma   90.00
#
_symmetry.space_group_name_H-M   'P 1'
#
loop_
_entity.id
_entity.type
_entity.pdbx_description
1 polymer ?
#
loop_
_entity_poly.entity_id
_entity_poly.type
_entity_poly.pdbx_seq_one_letter_code
_entity_poly.pdbx_strand_id
1 'polypeptide(L)'
;KASGPNPENQINSVAKYTRDITNEAIKGKIDPVIGRDEEIRRALQVIARRTKNNPVLIGEPGVGKTAIVEGLAQRITNNDVPETLKNTKVLALDLGSLLAGAKYRGEFEERLKSILYEISNSKDSIILFIDELHTIVGAGSAEGAMDASNMLKPALARGDIHCIGATTLDEYRKHIEKDAALARRFQPIFTGEPNIEETISILRGLKERYEAHHGVRISD
;
A
#
# COMPACT_ATOMS: atom_id res chain seq x y z
N LYS A 1 16.75 -34.27 14.16
CA LYS A 1 16.42 -33.91 12.75
C LYS A 1 15.37 -32.79 12.84
N ALA A 2 15.80 -31.55 12.73
CA ALA A 2 14.89 -30.43 12.60
C ALA A 2 14.31 -30.46 11.18
N SER A 3 13.01 -30.68 11.06
CA SER A 3 12.27 -30.54 9.81
C SER A 3 12.28 -29.06 9.43
N GLY A 4 12.98 -28.72 8.36
CA GLY A 4 12.92 -27.38 7.76
C GLY A 4 11.50 -27.08 7.29
N PRO A 5 11.13 -25.80 7.14
CA PRO A 5 9.80 -25.43 6.71
C PRO A 5 9.51 -26.02 5.33
N ASN A 6 8.32 -26.60 5.21
CA ASN A 6 7.85 -27.29 4.01
C ASN A 6 7.78 -26.31 2.83
N PRO A 7 8.46 -26.53 1.69
CA PRO A 7 8.49 -25.59 0.57
C PRO A 7 7.11 -25.30 -0.05
N GLU A 8 6.16 -26.22 0.08
CA GLU A 8 4.79 -26.02 -0.43
C GLU A 8 3.98 -24.98 0.33
N ASN A 9 4.31 -24.68 1.61
CA ASN A 9 3.65 -23.63 2.38
C ASN A 9 4.22 -22.22 2.11
N GLN A 10 5.35 -22.10 1.42
CA GLN A 10 5.98 -20.82 1.10
C GLN A 10 5.43 -20.16 -0.18
N ILE A 11 4.83 -20.95 -1.08
CA ILE A 11 4.50 -20.51 -2.45
C ILE A 11 3.15 -19.77 -2.56
N ASN A 12 2.48 -19.44 -1.46
CA ASN A 12 1.15 -18.80 -1.50
C ASN A 12 0.94 -17.70 -0.47
N SER A 13 2.00 -17.18 0.15
CA SER A 13 1.89 -16.16 1.21
C SER A 13 1.41 -14.82 0.65
N VAL A 14 1.87 -14.43 -0.54
CA VAL A 14 1.41 -13.23 -1.23
C VAL A 14 -0.09 -13.31 -1.49
N ALA A 15 -0.57 -14.39 -2.11
CA ALA A 15 -2.00 -14.54 -2.40
C ALA A 15 -2.88 -14.59 -1.14
N LYS A 16 -2.34 -15.10 -0.03
CA LYS A 16 -3.07 -15.27 1.22
C LYS A 16 -3.18 -13.99 2.04
N TYR A 17 -2.13 -13.15 2.00
CA TYR A 17 -1.99 -11.99 2.88
C TYR A 17 -1.95 -10.67 2.14
N THR A 18 -2.26 -10.65 0.85
CA THR A 18 -2.37 -9.43 0.08
C THR A 18 -3.65 -9.40 -0.74
N ARG A 19 -4.14 -8.19 -1.01
CA ARG A 19 -5.22 -7.89 -1.94
C ARG A 19 -4.60 -7.35 -3.24
N ASP A 20 -4.89 -7.95 -4.36
CA ASP A 20 -4.39 -7.50 -5.68
C ASP A 20 -5.27 -6.38 -6.23
N ILE A 21 -4.87 -5.13 -5.96
CA ILE A 21 -5.59 -3.93 -6.39
C ILE A 21 -5.59 -3.81 -7.93
N THR A 22 -4.50 -4.21 -8.57
CA THR A 22 -4.40 -4.17 -10.05
C THR A 22 -5.41 -5.11 -10.71
N ASN A 23 -5.55 -6.33 -10.18
CA ASN A 23 -6.55 -7.28 -10.66
C ASN A 23 -7.99 -6.81 -10.39
N GLU A 24 -8.23 -6.14 -9.26
CA GLU A 24 -9.52 -5.50 -8.98
C GLU A 24 -9.83 -4.36 -9.95
N ALA A 25 -8.82 -3.56 -10.34
CA ALA A 25 -8.96 -2.54 -11.36
C ALA A 25 -9.32 -3.13 -12.73
N ILE A 26 -8.62 -4.19 -13.15
CA ILE A 26 -8.93 -4.91 -14.40
C ILE A 26 -10.36 -5.44 -14.40
N LYS A 27 -10.85 -5.92 -13.28
CA LYS A 27 -12.22 -6.45 -13.14
C LYS A 27 -13.28 -5.36 -12.95
N GLY A 28 -12.91 -4.08 -12.97
CA GLY A 28 -13.83 -2.96 -12.77
C GLY A 28 -14.45 -2.90 -11.36
N LYS A 29 -13.80 -3.49 -10.36
CA LYS A 29 -14.28 -3.53 -8.98
C LYS A 29 -13.90 -2.31 -8.16
N ILE A 30 -12.98 -1.48 -8.67
CA ILE A 30 -12.54 -0.26 -8.00
C ILE A 30 -13.45 0.91 -8.42
N ASP A 31 -13.82 1.73 -7.45
CA ASP A 31 -14.58 2.95 -7.71
C ASP A 31 -13.75 3.96 -8.52
N PRO A 32 -14.38 4.83 -9.32
CA PRO A 32 -13.69 5.91 -10.00
C PRO A 32 -12.98 6.81 -8.98
N VAL A 33 -11.68 7.06 -9.22
CA VAL A 33 -10.89 7.96 -8.38
C VAL A 33 -10.93 9.35 -8.99
N ILE A 34 -11.47 10.32 -8.24
CA ILE A 34 -11.73 11.67 -8.70
C ILE A 34 -10.98 12.66 -7.80
N GLY A 35 -10.36 13.68 -8.41
CA GLY A 35 -9.74 14.77 -7.67
C GLY A 35 -8.40 14.42 -6.99
N ARG A 36 -7.74 13.34 -7.41
CA ARG A 36 -6.46 12.88 -6.83
C ARG A 36 -5.30 12.80 -7.84
N ASP A 37 -5.45 13.45 -8.98
CA ASP A 37 -4.48 13.39 -10.08
C ASP A 37 -3.10 13.88 -9.68
N GLU A 38 -3.01 14.92 -8.86
CA GLU A 38 -1.75 15.50 -8.42
C GLU A 38 -0.99 14.54 -7.49
N GLU A 39 -1.67 13.95 -6.50
CA GLU A 39 -1.07 12.99 -5.58
C GLU A 39 -0.63 11.71 -6.31
N ILE A 40 -1.44 11.23 -7.25
CA ILE A 40 -1.10 10.05 -8.07
C ILE A 40 0.12 10.37 -8.94
N ARG A 41 0.16 11.54 -9.57
CA ARG A 41 1.30 11.99 -10.37
C ARG A 41 2.58 12.07 -9.54
N ARG A 42 2.49 12.63 -8.34
CA ARG A 42 3.62 12.72 -7.41
C ARG A 42 4.10 11.33 -6.97
N ALA A 43 3.17 10.40 -6.68
CA ALA A 43 3.52 9.03 -6.34
C ALA A 43 4.28 8.35 -7.48
N LEU A 44 3.80 8.47 -8.73
CA LEU A 44 4.49 7.98 -9.92
C LEU A 44 5.89 8.56 -10.08
N GLN A 45 6.05 9.87 -9.88
CA GLN A 45 7.35 10.54 -9.95
C GLN A 45 8.31 10.04 -8.88
N VAL A 46 7.84 9.78 -7.66
CA VAL A 46 8.66 9.26 -6.57
C VAL A 46 9.11 7.84 -6.88
N ILE A 47 8.20 6.96 -7.31
CA ILE A 47 8.52 5.57 -7.64
C ILE A 47 9.56 5.48 -8.76
N ALA A 48 9.54 6.39 -9.72
CA ALA A 48 10.49 6.44 -10.83
C ALA A 48 11.91 6.93 -10.45
N ARG A 49 12.13 7.37 -9.21
CA ARG A 49 13.44 7.83 -8.74
C ARG A 49 14.41 6.66 -8.53
N ARG A 50 15.71 6.95 -8.54
CA ARG A 50 16.76 5.98 -8.21
C ARG A 50 16.91 5.75 -6.71
N THR A 51 16.63 6.77 -5.91
CA THR A 51 16.74 6.74 -4.44
C THR A 51 15.52 7.42 -3.83
N LYS A 52 15.20 7.08 -2.58
CA LYS A 52 14.04 7.62 -1.87
C LYS A 52 12.76 7.47 -2.72
N ASN A 53 12.62 6.29 -3.31
CA ASN A 53 11.65 5.94 -4.34
C ASN A 53 10.40 5.23 -3.80
N ASN A 54 10.21 5.25 -2.48
CA ASN A 54 9.01 4.73 -1.85
C ASN A 54 8.16 5.90 -1.34
N PRO A 55 7.02 6.20 -1.95
CA PRO A 55 6.14 7.25 -1.45
C PRO A 55 5.49 6.85 -0.14
N VAL A 56 5.31 7.79 0.77
CA VAL A 56 4.44 7.64 1.92
C VAL A 56 3.38 8.73 1.90
N LEU A 57 2.12 8.31 1.79
CA LEU A 57 0.95 9.17 1.77
C LEU A 57 0.64 9.59 3.20
N ILE A 58 0.67 10.90 3.46
CA ILE A 58 0.48 11.47 4.79
C ILE A 58 -0.82 12.27 4.80
N GLY A 59 -1.74 11.91 5.65
CA GLY A 59 -3.00 12.62 5.82
C GLY A 59 -3.83 12.03 6.95
N GLU A 60 -4.83 12.77 7.38
CA GLU A 60 -5.77 12.31 8.41
C GLU A 60 -6.53 11.06 7.96
N PRO A 61 -7.08 10.29 8.90
CA PRO A 61 -7.94 9.16 8.56
C PRO A 61 -9.11 9.60 7.69
N GLY A 62 -9.44 8.83 6.67
CA GLY A 62 -10.60 9.11 5.81
C GLY A 62 -10.39 10.12 4.67
N VAL A 63 -9.23 10.77 4.54
CA VAL A 63 -8.98 11.75 3.46
C VAL A 63 -8.85 11.12 2.06
N GLY A 64 -8.80 9.79 1.95
CA GLY A 64 -8.75 9.10 0.66
C GLY A 64 -7.35 8.63 0.25
N LYS A 65 -6.46 8.33 1.19
CA LYS A 65 -5.11 7.79 0.89
C LYS A 65 -5.16 6.49 0.08
N THR A 66 -6.07 5.58 0.42
CA THR A 66 -6.28 4.33 -0.31
C THR A 66 -6.77 4.59 -1.74
N ALA A 67 -7.65 5.57 -1.94
CA ALA A 67 -8.13 5.95 -3.27
C ALA A 67 -7.00 6.39 -4.21
N ILE A 68 -5.95 7.03 -3.70
CA ILE A 68 -4.76 7.39 -4.48
C ILE A 68 -4.07 6.13 -5.02
N VAL A 69 -3.93 5.10 -4.20
CA VAL A 69 -3.30 3.83 -4.61
C VAL A 69 -4.19 3.08 -5.59
N GLU A 70 -5.49 3.10 -5.39
CA GLU A 70 -6.47 2.56 -6.33
C GLU A 70 -6.43 3.28 -7.69
N GLY A 71 -6.34 4.61 -7.68
CA GLY A 71 -6.16 5.43 -8.89
C GLY A 71 -4.84 5.14 -9.61
N LEU A 72 -3.76 4.90 -8.86
CA LEU A 72 -2.49 4.45 -9.42
C LEU A 72 -2.64 3.10 -10.13
N ALA A 73 -3.32 2.14 -9.50
CA ALA A 73 -3.58 0.83 -10.11
C ALA A 73 -4.43 0.95 -11.39
N GLN A 74 -5.44 1.83 -11.40
CA GLN A 74 -6.24 2.12 -12.60
C GLN A 74 -5.38 2.70 -13.73
N ARG A 75 -4.46 3.62 -13.45
CA ARG A 75 -3.54 4.17 -14.46
C ARG A 75 -2.59 3.11 -15.00
N ILE A 76 -2.08 2.22 -14.16
CA ILE A 76 -1.23 1.10 -14.59
C ILE A 76 -2.01 0.20 -15.55
N THR A 77 -3.23 -0.18 -15.22
CA THR A 77 -4.06 -1.05 -16.06
C THR A 77 -4.47 -0.41 -17.38
N ASN A 78 -4.61 0.90 -17.40
CA ASN A 78 -4.92 1.69 -18.61
C ASN A 78 -3.66 2.06 -19.42
N ASN A 79 -2.48 1.59 -19.02
CA ASN A 79 -1.17 1.96 -19.61
C ASN A 79 -0.88 3.48 -19.57
N ASP A 80 -1.51 4.22 -18.65
CA ASP A 80 -1.29 5.65 -18.41
C ASP A 80 -0.21 5.88 -17.35
N VAL A 81 0.94 5.26 -17.55
CA VAL A 81 2.12 5.33 -16.68
C VAL A 81 3.40 5.26 -17.51
N PRO A 82 4.55 5.72 -16.97
CA PRO A 82 5.84 5.52 -17.60
C PRO A 82 6.12 4.05 -17.94
N GLU A 83 6.90 3.81 -19.01
CA GLU A 83 7.19 2.47 -19.52
C GLU A 83 7.71 1.51 -18.44
N THR A 84 8.51 2.04 -17.51
CA THR A 84 9.09 1.26 -16.38
C THR A 84 8.05 0.74 -15.39
N LEU A 85 6.85 1.29 -15.39
CA LEU A 85 5.76 0.90 -14.47
C LEU A 85 4.62 0.15 -15.18
N LYS A 86 4.71 -0.01 -16.49
CA LYS A 86 3.76 -0.87 -17.21
C LYS A 86 3.87 -2.31 -16.72
N ASN A 87 2.74 -2.98 -16.63
CA ASN A 87 2.61 -4.35 -16.12
C ASN A 87 3.04 -4.53 -14.64
N THR A 88 3.21 -3.45 -13.89
CA THR A 88 3.47 -3.51 -12.45
C THR A 88 2.19 -3.90 -11.71
N LYS A 89 2.30 -4.83 -10.77
CA LYS A 89 1.20 -5.21 -9.86
C LYS A 89 1.24 -4.35 -8.61
N VAL A 90 0.09 -3.89 -8.16
CA VAL A 90 -0.08 -3.19 -6.88
C VAL A 90 -0.80 -4.13 -5.93
N LEU A 91 -0.10 -4.56 -4.90
CA LEU A 91 -0.60 -5.49 -3.88
C LEU A 91 -0.75 -4.75 -2.55
N ALA A 92 -1.94 -4.72 -1.99
CA ALA A 92 -2.15 -4.18 -0.64
C ALA A 92 -1.94 -5.26 0.41
N LEU A 93 -1.08 -4.99 1.38
CA LEU A 93 -0.84 -5.87 2.51
C LEU A 93 -2.08 -5.91 3.41
N ASP A 94 -2.60 -7.09 3.67
CA ASP A 94 -3.71 -7.30 4.61
C ASP A 94 -3.16 -7.58 6.01
N LEU A 95 -3.03 -6.52 6.80
CA LEU A 95 -2.55 -6.61 8.18
C LEU A 95 -3.49 -7.44 9.06
N GLY A 96 -4.80 -7.37 8.82
CA GLY A 96 -5.79 -8.17 9.53
C GLY A 96 -5.54 -9.66 9.35
N SER A 97 -5.36 -10.10 8.11
CA SER A 97 -5.06 -11.50 7.80
C SER A 97 -3.68 -11.95 8.31
N LEU A 98 -2.69 -11.05 8.31
CA LEU A 98 -1.36 -11.33 8.86
C LEU A 98 -1.40 -11.57 10.37
N LEU A 99 -2.23 -10.81 11.08
CA LEU A 99 -2.40 -10.88 12.53
C LEU A 99 -3.34 -12.00 12.96
N ALA A 100 -4.35 -12.33 12.12
CA ALA A 100 -5.35 -13.32 12.44
C ALA A 100 -4.72 -14.68 12.72
N GLY A 101 -4.99 -15.21 13.91
CA GLY A 101 -4.48 -16.50 14.35
C GLY A 101 -2.97 -16.56 14.61
N ALA A 102 -2.24 -15.46 14.55
CA ALA A 102 -0.86 -15.39 15.00
C ALA A 102 -0.85 -15.39 16.54
N LYS A 103 -0.46 -16.52 17.13
CA LYS A 103 -0.40 -16.68 18.60
C LYS A 103 0.82 -15.97 19.21
N TYR A 104 1.87 -15.79 18.41
CA TYR A 104 3.14 -15.22 18.83
C TYR A 104 3.68 -14.25 17.79
N ARG A 105 4.45 -13.27 18.23
CA ARG A 105 5.17 -12.31 17.39
C ARG A 105 5.95 -12.98 16.24
N GLY A 106 6.58 -14.11 16.50
CA GLY A 106 7.36 -14.86 15.52
C GLY A 106 6.55 -15.33 14.31
N GLU A 107 5.26 -15.71 14.49
CA GLU A 107 4.41 -16.14 13.37
C GLU A 107 4.10 -14.98 12.40
N PHE A 108 3.86 -13.78 12.92
CA PHE A 108 3.69 -12.58 12.10
C PHE A 108 4.97 -12.27 11.31
N GLU A 109 6.12 -12.31 12.00
CA GLU A 109 7.42 -12.07 11.37
C GLU A 109 7.72 -13.07 10.27
N GLU A 110 7.45 -14.36 10.49
CA GLU A 110 7.60 -15.40 9.46
C GLU A 110 6.69 -15.19 8.25
N ARG A 111 5.42 -14.83 8.48
CA ARG A 111 4.46 -14.53 7.40
C ARG A 111 4.92 -13.35 6.56
N LEU A 112 5.33 -12.25 7.21
CA LEU A 112 5.82 -11.06 6.52
C LEU A 112 7.13 -11.36 5.76
N LYS A 113 8.06 -12.09 6.38
CA LYS A 113 9.30 -12.52 5.74
C LYS A 113 9.04 -13.36 4.48
N SER A 114 8.05 -14.25 4.54
CA SER A 114 7.64 -15.07 3.40
C SER A 114 7.10 -14.21 2.25
N ILE A 115 6.25 -13.21 2.56
CA ILE A 115 5.72 -12.27 1.56
C ILE A 115 6.85 -11.48 0.90
N LEU A 116 7.74 -10.88 1.71
CA LEU A 116 8.86 -10.09 1.19
C LEU A 116 9.79 -10.95 0.33
N TYR A 117 10.02 -12.20 0.70
CA TYR A 117 10.81 -13.16 -0.07
C TYR A 117 10.14 -13.50 -1.41
N GLU A 118 8.83 -13.79 -1.42
CA GLU A 118 8.09 -14.06 -2.65
C GLU A 118 8.10 -12.85 -3.60
N ILE A 119 7.89 -11.64 -3.08
CA ILE A 119 7.93 -10.40 -3.86
C ILE A 119 9.32 -10.18 -4.47
N SER A 120 10.39 -10.32 -3.67
CA SER A 120 11.76 -10.08 -4.14
C SER A 120 12.23 -11.11 -5.18
N ASN A 121 11.65 -12.30 -5.20
CA ASN A 121 11.95 -13.35 -6.18
C ASN A 121 10.94 -13.43 -7.32
N SER A 122 9.93 -12.54 -7.33
CA SER A 122 8.95 -12.49 -8.41
C SER A 122 9.59 -12.00 -9.70
N LYS A 123 9.13 -12.57 -10.83
CA LYS A 123 9.46 -12.04 -12.16
C LYS A 123 8.65 -10.78 -12.51
N ASP A 124 7.53 -10.60 -11.83
CA ASP A 124 6.67 -9.45 -12.00
C ASP A 124 7.21 -8.26 -11.19
N SER A 125 7.09 -7.07 -11.74
CA SER A 125 7.29 -5.84 -10.97
C SER A 125 6.13 -5.69 -9.99
N ILE A 126 6.43 -5.53 -8.70
CA ILE A 126 5.41 -5.46 -7.64
C ILE A 126 5.66 -4.22 -6.79
N ILE A 127 4.59 -3.47 -6.55
CA ILE A 127 4.53 -2.40 -5.56
C ILE A 127 3.68 -2.90 -4.39
N LEU A 128 4.26 -2.94 -3.20
CA LEU A 128 3.55 -3.33 -1.98
C LEU A 128 2.95 -2.09 -1.31
N PHE A 129 1.64 -2.01 -1.23
CA PHE A 129 0.96 -0.98 -0.46
C PHE A 129 0.77 -1.42 0.99
N ILE A 130 1.22 -0.60 1.92
CA ILE A 130 1.09 -0.82 3.37
C ILE A 130 0.30 0.34 3.96
N ASP A 131 -0.96 0.12 4.22
CA ASP A 131 -1.77 1.07 4.98
C ASP A 131 -1.36 1.05 6.46
N GLU A 132 -1.52 2.16 7.15
CA GLU A 132 -1.08 2.31 8.54
C GLU A 132 0.36 1.82 8.76
N LEU A 133 1.28 2.25 7.89
CA LEU A 133 2.69 1.82 7.88
C LEU A 133 3.34 1.87 9.27
N HIS A 134 2.95 2.83 10.11
CA HIS A 134 3.44 2.98 11.48
C HIS A 134 3.17 1.76 12.37
N THR A 135 2.15 0.97 12.08
CA THR A 135 1.82 -0.25 12.84
C THR A 135 2.89 -1.33 12.67
N ILE A 136 3.58 -1.32 11.53
CA ILE A 136 4.65 -2.29 11.23
C ILE A 136 6.02 -1.77 11.66
N VAL A 137 6.28 -0.45 11.51
CA VAL A 137 7.63 0.11 11.67
C VAL A 137 7.84 0.87 12.98
N GLY A 138 6.80 1.10 13.77
CA GLY A 138 6.86 1.99 14.92
C GLY A 138 6.65 1.34 16.28
N ALA A 139 6.31 0.09 16.29
CA ALA A 139 5.78 -0.57 17.47
C ALA A 139 6.84 -1.13 18.43
N GLY A 140 8.13 -0.92 18.17
CA GLY A 140 9.23 -1.54 18.93
C GLY A 140 9.38 -1.12 20.40
N SER A 141 8.59 -0.19 20.90
CA SER A 141 8.69 0.32 22.27
C SER A 141 7.53 -0.05 23.20
N ALA A 142 6.47 -0.65 22.70
CA ALA A 142 5.34 -1.11 23.52
C ALA A 142 5.36 -2.63 23.66
N GLU A 143 5.18 -3.15 24.87
CA GLU A 143 5.02 -4.59 25.10
C GLU A 143 3.88 -5.14 24.27
N GLY A 144 4.18 -6.09 23.37
CA GLY A 144 3.20 -6.72 22.47
C GLY A 144 3.07 -6.07 21.09
N ALA A 145 3.77 -4.99 20.79
CA ALA A 145 3.73 -4.34 19.50
C ALA A 145 4.65 -5.02 18.47
N MET A 146 4.21 -5.09 17.22
CA MET A 146 4.92 -5.76 16.14
C MET A 146 5.87 -4.80 15.44
N ASP A 147 7.16 -5.06 15.51
CA ASP A 147 8.18 -4.26 14.83
C ASP A 147 8.80 -5.08 13.69
N ALA A 148 8.34 -4.83 12.50
CA ALA A 148 8.89 -5.42 11.28
C ALA A 148 9.96 -4.53 10.61
N SER A 149 10.38 -3.46 11.27
CA SER A 149 11.41 -2.56 10.75
C SER A 149 12.68 -3.30 10.35
N ASN A 150 13.09 -4.28 11.14
CA ASN A 150 14.29 -5.08 10.88
C ASN A 150 14.21 -5.94 9.61
N MET A 151 13.01 -6.20 9.11
CA MET A 151 12.77 -6.93 7.85
C MET A 151 12.59 -5.99 6.68
N LEU A 152 11.82 -4.91 6.87
CA LEU A 152 11.54 -3.93 5.81
C LEU A 152 12.77 -3.10 5.44
N LYS A 153 13.53 -2.60 6.43
CA LYS A 153 14.71 -1.75 6.18
C LYS A 153 15.73 -2.40 5.24
N PRO A 154 16.15 -3.66 5.44
CA PRO A 154 17.08 -4.31 4.50
C PRO A 154 16.49 -4.50 3.10
N ALA A 155 15.23 -4.90 2.99
CA ALA A 155 14.56 -5.13 1.72
C ALA A 155 14.42 -3.83 0.90
N LEU A 156 14.02 -2.73 1.56
CA LEU A 156 13.98 -1.39 0.95
C LEU A 156 15.38 -0.88 0.59
N ALA A 157 16.39 -1.18 1.44
CA ALA A 157 17.77 -0.73 1.23
C ALA A 157 18.40 -1.37 0.00
N ARG A 158 18.16 -2.64 -0.25
CA ARG A 158 18.66 -3.36 -1.43
C ARG A 158 17.86 -3.03 -2.69
N GLY A 159 16.68 -2.40 -2.58
CA GLY A 159 15.76 -2.22 -3.71
C GLY A 159 15.05 -3.50 -4.14
N ASP A 160 15.02 -4.51 -3.26
CA ASP A 160 14.36 -5.80 -3.53
C ASP A 160 12.84 -5.64 -3.60
N ILE A 161 12.31 -4.60 -2.96
CA ILE A 161 10.89 -4.28 -2.94
C ILE A 161 10.66 -2.79 -3.17
N HIS A 162 9.56 -2.46 -3.82
CA HIS A 162 8.98 -1.12 -3.88
C HIS A 162 7.77 -1.06 -2.98
N CYS A 163 7.65 0.02 -2.21
CA CYS A 163 6.59 0.18 -1.21
C CYS A 163 5.91 1.53 -1.35
N ILE A 164 4.60 1.55 -1.19
CA ILE A 164 3.82 2.76 -0.91
C ILE A 164 3.29 2.62 0.51
N GLY A 165 3.64 3.56 1.38
CA GLY A 165 3.09 3.61 2.73
C GLY A 165 1.94 4.61 2.83
N ALA A 166 1.05 4.41 3.80
CA ALA A 166 0.08 5.42 4.21
C ALA A 166 0.09 5.54 5.73
N THR A 167 0.00 6.78 6.24
CA THR A 167 0.01 7.06 7.68
C THR A 167 -0.50 8.48 7.97
N THR A 168 -0.64 8.85 9.23
CA THR A 168 -0.89 10.23 9.64
C THR A 168 0.41 11.02 9.79
N LEU A 169 0.32 12.35 9.88
CA LEU A 169 1.50 13.21 10.05
C LEU A 169 2.21 12.94 11.38
N ASP A 170 1.44 12.76 12.45
CA ASP A 170 2.00 12.52 13.78
C ASP A 170 2.75 11.18 13.84
N GLU A 171 2.17 10.11 13.28
CA GLU A 171 2.80 8.80 13.23
C GLU A 171 4.02 8.80 12.30
N TYR A 172 3.97 9.52 11.17
CA TYR A 172 5.12 9.70 10.29
C TYR A 172 6.30 10.34 11.02
N ARG A 173 6.06 11.46 11.71
CA ARG A 173 7.09 12.16 12.48
C ARG A 173 7.68 11.30 13.59
N LYS A 174 6.83 10.54 14.26
CA LYS A 174 7.21 9.72 15.41
C LYS A 174 8.01 8.48 15.01
N HIS A 175 7.64 7.80 13.93
CA HIS A 175 8.12 6.46 13.60
C HIS A 175 8.96 6.36 12.34
N ILE A 176 8.81 7.27 11.38
CA ILE A 176 9.49 7.19 10.08
C ILE A 176 10.54 8.29 9.94
N GLU A 177 10.18 9.54 10.19
CA GLU A 177 11.06 10.69 10.00
C GLU A 177 12.29 10.63 10.93
N LYS A 178 12.12 10.17 12.16
CA LYS A 178 13.19 10.02 13.15
C LYS A 178 14.11 8.83 12.88
N ASP A 179 13.67 7.87 12.10
CA ASP A 179 14.49 6.72 11.73
C ASP A 179 15.25 7.02 10.45
N ALA A 180 16.57 7.20 10.57
CA ALA A 180 17.43 7.58 9.46
C ALA A 180 17.38 6.58 8.28
N ALA A 181 17.20 5.29 8.55
CA ALA A 181 17.13 4.27 7.51
C ALA A 181 15.83 4.36 6.72
N LEU A 182 14.69 4.58 7.39
CA LEU A 182 13.40 4.76 6.76
C LEU A 182 13.29 6.12 6.07
N ALA A 183 13.72 7.21 6.71
CA ALA A 183 13.69 8.55 6.15
C ALA A 183 14.46 8.68 4.83
N ARG A 184 15.53 7.90 4.64
CA ARG A 184 16.29 7.84 3.38
C ARG A 184 15.59 7.05 2.28
N ARG A 185 14.57 6.26 2.59
CA ARG A 185 13.88 5.38 1.65
C ARG A 185 12.49 5.86 1.29
N PHE A 186 11.83 6.56 2.22
CA PHE A 186 10.49 7.09 2.05
C PHE A 186 10.48 8.57 1.69
N GLN A 187 9.65 8.93 0.72
CA GLN A 187 9.34 10.32 0.34
C GLN A 187 7.93 10.65 0.76
N PRO A 188 7.72 11.63 1.67
CA PRO A 188 6.38 12.05 2.06
C PRO A 188 5.63 12.74 0.92
N ILE A 189 4.34 12.41 0.79
CA ILE A 189 3.36 13.06 -0.07
C ILE A 189 2.18 13.44 0.82
N PHE A 190 1.99 14.73 1.03
CA PHE A 190 0.88 15.21 1.84
C PHE A 190 -0.43 15.11 1.06
N THR A 191 -1.43 14.51 1.70
CA THR A 191 -2.77 14.28 1.19
C THR A 191 -3.75 15.03 2.08
N GLY A 192 -4.28 16.13 1.57
CA GLY A 192 -5.29 16.92 2.27
C GLY A 192 -6.70 16.37 2.09
N GLU A 193 -7.63 16.91 2.87
CA GLU A 193 -9.05 16.70 2.61
C GLU A 193 -9.43 17.35 1.27
N PRO A 194 -10.33 16.72 0.49
CA PRO A 194 -10.85 17.35 -0.72
C PRO A 194 -11.59 18.64 -0.37
N ASN A 195 -11.44 19.65 -1.20
CA ASN A 195 -12.21 20.88 -1.07
C ASN A 195 -13.68 20.65 -1.47
N ILE A 196 -14.53 21.67 -1.31
CA ILE A 196 -15.99 21.54 -1.59
C ILE A 196 -16.26 21.14 -3.05
N GLU A 197 -15.56 21.73 -4.01
CA GLU A 197 -15.73 21.45 -5.43
C GLU A 197 -15.29 20.04 -5.80
N GLU A 198 -14.16 19.60 -5.24
CA GLU A 198 -13.66 18.23 -5.36
C GLU A 198 -14.62 17.23 -4.72
N THR A 199 -15.17 17.53 -3.54
CA THR A 199 -16.14 16.69 -2.85
C THR A 199 -17.41 16.53 -3.68
N ILE A 200 -17.94 17.61 -4.26
CA ILE A 200 -19.09 17.56 -5.16
C ILE A 200 -18.78 16.68 -6.38
N SER A 201 -17.59 16.83 -6.95
CA SER A 201 -17.16 16.03 -8.12
C SER A 201 -17.03 14.56 -7.77
N ILE A 202 -16.50 14.22 -6.59
CA ILE A 202 -16.42 12.85 -6.06
C ILE A 202 -17.83 12.25 -5.91
N LEU A 203 -18.74 12.97 -5.26
CA LEU A 203 -20.10 12.50 -5.06
C LEU A 203 -20.84 12.26 -6.39
N ARG A 204 -20.69 13.16 -7.35
CA ARG A 204 -21.25 12.99 -8.69
C ARG A 204 -20.66 11.79 -9.43
N GLY A 205 -19.37 11.56 -9.32
CA GLY A 205 -18.71 10.41 -9.93
C GLY A 205 -19.10 9.06 -9.33
N LEU A 206 -19.51 9.04 -8.08
CA LEU A 206 -19.97 7.84 -7.39
C LEU A 206 -21.48 7.60 -7.53
N LYS A 207 -22.26 8.63 -7.89
CA LYS A 207 -23.73 8.64 -7.94
C LYS A 207 -24.31 7.42 -8.64
N GLU A 208 -23.88 7.15 -9.87
CA GLU A 208 -24.41 6.04 -10.67
C GLU A 208 -24.19 4.67 -10.02
N ARG A 209 -23.05 4.48 -9.35
CA ARG A 209 -22.76 3.22 -8.65
C ARG A 209 -23.65 3.03 -7.42
N TYR A 210 -23.89 4.10 -6.66
CA TYR A 210 -24.81 4.05 -5.53
C TYR A 210 -26.23 3.83 -5.98
N GLU A 211 -26.67 4.50 -7.04
CA GLU A 211 -28.00 4.30 -7.64
C GLU A 211 -28.20 2.85 -8.11
N ALA A 212 -27.21 2.29 -8.81
CA ALA A 212 -27.26 0.92 -9.29
C ALA A 212 -27.28 -0.10 -8.13
N HIS A 213 -26.48 0.15 -7.08
CA HIS A 213 -26.37 -0.75 -5.94
C HIS A 213 -27.66 -0.76 -5.08
N HIS A 214 -28.25 0.41 -4.87
CA HIS A 214 -29.41 0.55 -3.97
C HIS A 214 -30.76 0.54 -4.72
N GLY A 215 -30.76 0.57 -6.05
CA GLY A 215 -31.99 0.59 -6.86
C GLY A 215 -32.80 1.87 -6.71
N VAL A 216 -32.15 2.99 -6.38
CA VAL A 216 -32.78 4.30 -6.15
C VAL A 216 -32.16 5.35 -7.05
N ARG A 217 -32.86 6.49 -7.22
CA ARG A 217 -32.29 7.68 -7.88
C ARG A 217 -31.87 8.68 -6.81
N ILE A 218 -30.70 9.27 -6.99
CA ILE A 218 -30.15 10.34 -6.13
C ILE A 218 -30.33 11.64 -6.89
N SER A 219 -31.06 12.61 -6.32
CA SER A 219 -31.15 13.97 -6.87
C SER A 219 -29.85 14.75 -6.61
N ASP A 220 -29.60 15.79 -7.40
CA ASP A 220 -28.47 16.70 -7.15
C ASP A 220 -28.78 17.61 -5.96
#